data_d8b36a76b3d5680c613afba596c9e9f4
#
_entry.id   d8b36a76b3d5680c613afba596c9e9f4
#
_cell.length_a   1.000
_cell.length_b   1.000
_cell.length_c   1.000
_cell.angle_alpha   90.00
_cell.angle_beta   90.00
_cell.angle_gamma   90.00
#
_symmetry.space_group_name_H-M   'P 1'
#
loop_
_entity.id
_entity.type
_entity.pdbx_description
1 polymer ?
#
loop_
_entity_poly.entity_id
_entity_poly.type
_entity_poly.pdbx_seq_one_letter_code
_entity_poly.pdbx_strand_id
1 'polypeptide(L)'
;MIESIRLKRQTTNPLSVGEVIDYRGATFVITHILGIEVVGKHLPNPTVVYYCLGQQFGTPDLSSEYLPTLTELSFKSDQFDNLPEVGEIFFDNALGIWVNIDEITNVRFEDTEMFITFKFSPVPEWSKEQLTQAMNKHRLNRMKLVRKDTNQAHNF
;
A
#
# COMPACT_ATOMS: atom_id res chain seq x y z
N MET A 1 -11.32 -3.19 4.11
CA MET A 1 -10.97 -3.42 2.68
C MET A 1 -9.73 -2.60 2.34
N ILE A 2 -8.78 -3.23 1.69
CA ILE A 2 -7.54 -2.58 1.26
C ILE A 2 -7.70 -2.08 -0.16
N GLU A 3 -7.29 -0.85 -0.42
CA GLU A 3 -7.34 -0.23 -1.74
C GLU A 3 -5.99 0.36 -2.14
N SER A 4 -5.76 0.43 -3.44
CA SER A 4 -4.58 1.09 -4.01
C SER A 4 -4.78 2.60 -3.98
N ILE A 5 -3.79 3.30 -3.46
CA ILE A 5 -3.81 4.77 -3.32
C ILE A 5 -2.55 5.36 -3.92
N ARG A 6 -2.73 6.38 -4.75
CA ARG A 6 -1.63 7.15 -5.34
C ARG A 6 -1.68 8.56 -4.78
N LEU A 7 -0.63 8.96 -4.07
CA LEU A 7 -0.51 10.27 -3.45
C LEU A 7 0.67 11.04 -4.00
N LYS A 8 0.48 12.33 -4.20
CA LYS A 8 1.55 13.27 -4.54
C LYS A 8 1.80 14.18 -3.34
N ARG A 9 3.06 14.29 -2.94
CA ARG A 9 3.47 15.20 -1.87
C ARG A 9 4.80 15.87 -2.21
N GLN A 10 5.05 17.00 -1.57
CA GLN A 10 6.36 17.63 -1.61
C GLN A 10 7.32 16.94 -0.64
N THR A 11 8.61 17.13 -0.85
CA THR A 11 9.66 16.55 0.01
C THR A 11 9.57 16.99 1.47
N THR A 12 8.98 18.15 1.73
CA THR A 12 8.77 18.70 3.07
C THR A 12 7.61 18.05 3.83
N ASN A 13 6.79 17.26 3.15
CA ASN A 13 5.64 16.57 3.73
C ASN A 13 5.67 15.08 3.40
N PRO A 14 6.63 14.31 3.96
CA PRO A 14 6.75 12.89 3.67
C PRO A 14 5.59 12.07 4.21
N LEU A 15 5.37 10.91 3.61
CA LEU A 15 4.33 9.97 3.99
C LEU A 15 4.90 8.88 4.91
N SER A 16 4.12 8.46 5.90
CA SER A 16 4.47 7.35 6.80
C SER A 16 3.37 6.30 6.83
N VAL A 17 3.75 5.05 7.01
CA VAL A 17 2.82 3.97 7.33
C VAL A 17 2.13 4.29 8.66
N GLY A 18 0.82 4.09 8.71
CA GLY A 18 -0.03 4.47 9.85
C GLY A 18 -0.65 5.86 9.74
N GLU A 19 -0.28 6.64 8.73
CA GLU A 19 -0.87 7.95 8.50
C GLU A 19 -2.32 7.81 8.00
N VAL A 20 -3.18 8.69 8.52
CA VAL A 20 -4.60 8.76 8.14
C VAL A 20 -4.76 9.82 7.07
N ILE A 21 -5.43 9.45 5.99
CA ILE A 21 -5.70 10.35 4.86
C ILE A 21 -7.17 10.26 4.45
N ASP A 22 -7.65 11.34 3.85
CA ASP A 22 -8.90 11.35 3.11
C ASP A 22 -8.61 11.20 1.62
N TYR A 23 -9.23 10.22 1.00
CA TYR A 23 -9.01 9.89 -0.41
C TYR A 23 -10.33 9.49 -1.06
N ARG A 24 -10.70 10.18 -2.13
CA ARG A 24 -11.94 9.95 -2.88
C ARG A 24 -13.20 9.85 -1.98
N GLY A 25 -13.28 10.71 -0.97
CA GLY A 25 -14.45 10.81 -0.09
C GLY A 25 -14.51 9.76 1.02
N ALA A 26 -13.46 8.99 1.23
CA ALA A 26 -13.35 8.02 2.32
C ALA A 26 -12.07 8.23 3.14
N THR A 27 -12.07 7.74 4.36
CA THR A 27 -10.92 7.82 5.27
C THR A 27 -10.16 6.50 5.27
N PHE A 28 -8.85 6.59 5.02
CA PHE A 28 -7.95 5.44 4.95
C PHE A 28 -6.79 5.59 5.92
N VAL A 29 -6.31 4.46 6.39
CA VAL A 29 -4.99 4.35 7.04
C VAL A 29 -4.01 3.77 6.03
N ILE A 30 -2.88 4.42 5.83
CA ILE A 30 -1.82 3.89 4.96
C ILE A 30 -1.16 2.69 5.65
N THR A 31 -1.33 1.51 5.07
CA THR A 31 -0.80 0.27 5.64
C THR A 31 0.52 -0.17 5.00
N HIS A 32 0.72 0.16 3.72
CA HIS A 32 1.92 -0.20 2.97
C HIS A 32 2.30 0.92 2.00
N ILE A 33 3.58 1.16 1.87
CA ILE A 33 4.16 1.96 0.79
C ILE A 33 4.85 0.98 -0.16
N LEU A 34 4.29 0.81 -1.37
CA LEU A 34 4.77 -0.17 -2.34
C LEU A 34 5.86 0.39 -3.24
N GLY A 35 5.85 1.69 -3.49
CA GLY A 35 6.81 2.30 -4.36
C GLY A 35 6.82 3.82 -4.23
N ILE A 36 7.93 4.42 -4.66
CA ILE A 36 8.16 5.85 -4.61
C ILE A 36 8.76 6.29 -5.94
N GLU A 37 8.24 7.38 -6.49
CA GLU A 37 8.77 8.02 -7.68
C GLU A 37 9.00 9.50 -7.39
N VAL A 38 10.19 10.00 -7.72
CA VAL A 38 10.50 11.42 -7.57
C VAL A 38 10.41 12.09 -8.93
N VAL A 39 9.49 13.04 -9.07
CA VAL A 39 9.25 13.81 -10.28
C VAL A 39 9.86 15.20 -10.14
N GLY A 40 10.58 15.62 -11.16
CA GLY A 40 11.24 16.93 -11.13
C GLY A 40 12.43 16.99 -10.18
N LYS A 41 13.21 15.93 -10.10
CA LYS A 41 14.37 15.80 -9.20
C LYS A 41 15.44 16.91 -9.34
N HIS A 42 15.44 17.63 -10.46
CA HIS A 42 16.32 18.77 -10.71
C HIS A 42 15.73 20.11 -10.30
N LEU A 43 14.47 20.14 -9.86
CA LEU A 43 13.79 21.32 -9.40
C LEU A 43 14.08 21.56 -7.91
N PRO A 44 13.98 22.83 -7.44
CA PRO A 44 14.16 23.12 -6.00
C PRO A 44 13.18 22.39 -5.09
N ASN A 45 11.95 22.14 -5.57
CA ASN A 45 10.89 21.46 -4.82
C ASN A 45 10.33 20.30 -5.65
N PRO A 46 11.04 19.14 -5.71
CA PRO A 46 10.54 17.99 -6.44
C PRO A 46 9.27 17.45 -5.79
N THR A 47 8.43 16.82 -6.62
CA THR A 47 7.22 16.12 -6.19
C THR A 47 7.55 14.65 -5.96
N VAL A 48 7.08 14.11 -4.85
CA VAL A 48 7.19 12.68 -4.54
C VAL A 48 5.82 12.02 -4.76
N VAL A 49 5.80 11.00 -5.60
CA VAL A 49 4.62 10.17 -5.85
C VAL A 49 4.75 8.89 -5.05
N TYR A 50 3.77 8.61 -4.20
CA TYR A 50 3.71 7.41 -3.38
C TYR A 50 2.65 6.46 -3.93
N TYR A 51 3.03 5.22 -4.14
CA TYR A 51 2.12 4.12 -4.49
C TYR A 51 1.91 3.28 -3.24
N CYS A 52 0.70 3.31 -2.71
CA CYS A 52 0.41 2.79 -1.39
C CYS A 52 -0.77 1.82 -1.39
N LEU A 53 -0.87 1.07 -0.32
CA LEU A 53 -2.12 0.43 0.08
C LEU A 53 -2.68 1.17 1.29
N GLY A 54 -3.97 1.45 1.24
CA GLY A 54 -4.72 2.02 2.33
C GLY A 54 -5.86 1.11 2.73
N GLN A 55 -6.09 1.00 4.02
CA GLN A 55 -7.23 0.27 4.56
C GLN A 55 -8.31 1.24 4.97
N GLN A 56 -9.50 1.07 4.41
CA GLN A 56 -10.64 1.92 4.72
C GLN A 56 -11.16 1.61 6.12
N PHE A 57 -11.36 2.65 6.92
CA PHE A 57 -11.92 2.52 8.25
C PHE A 57 -13.39 2.10 8.19
N GLY A 58 -13.78 1.12 9.01
CA GLY A 58 -15.16 0.67 9.14
C GLY A 58 -15.63 -0.40 8.16
N THR A 59 -14.76 -0.86 7.25
CA THR A 59 -15.07 -1.99 6.36
C THR A 59 -14.72 -3.33 7.02
N PRO A 60 -15.44 -4.42 6.68
CA PRO A 60 -15.13 -5.73 7.23
C PRO A 60 -13.79 -6.25 6.70
N ASP A 61 -13.05 -6.94 7.58
CA ASP A 61 -11.83 -7.67 7.24
C ASP A 61 -12.20 -9.06 6.71
N LEU A 62 -12.00 -9.27 5.42
CA LEU A 62 -12.24 -10.54 4.75
C LEU A 62 -10.94 -11.34 4.50
N SER A 63 -9.78 -10.81 4.86
CA SER A 63 -8.50 -11.44 4.58
C SER A 63 -8.32 -12.79 5.29
N SER A 64 -8.94 -12.96 6.46
CA SER A 64 -8.91 -14.21 7.23
C SER A 64 -9.70 -15.36 6.58
N GLU A 65 -10.56 -15.06 5.62
CA GLU A 65 -11.35 -16.07 4.90
C GLU A 65 -10.55 -16.80 3.81
N TYR A 66 -9.38 -16.29 3.46
CA TYR A 66 -8.55 -16.81 2.37
C TYR A 66 -7.31 -17.50 2.92
N LEU A 67 -7.05 -18.69 2.41
CA LEU A 67 -5.88 -19.49 2.75
C LEU A 67 -4.76 -19.28 1.72
N PRO A 68 -3.48 -19.49 2.10
CA PRO A 68 -2.38 -19.51 1.15
C PRO A 68 -2.63 -20.52 0.04
N THR A 69 -2.35 -20.15 -1.20
CA THR A 69 -2.59 -20.99 -2.37
C THR A 69 -1.34 -21.10 -3.25
N LEU A 70 -1.23 -22.19 -3.97
CA LEU A 70 -0.25 -22.39 -5.04
C LEU A 70 -0.93 -22.12 -6.38
N THR A 71 -0.32 -21.29 -7.21
CA THR A 71 -0.85 -20.94 -8.52
C THR A 71 0.28 -20.90 -9.54
N GLU A 72 0.08 -21.57 -10.69
CA GLU A 72 1.00 -21.49 -11.82
C GLU A 72 0.59 -20.37 -12.76
N LEU A 73 1.53 -19.47 -13.07
CA LEU A 73 1.36 -18.40 -14.05
C LEU A 73 2.33 -18.59 -15.19
N SER A 74 1.91 -18.22 -16.40
CA SER A 74 2.71 -18.33 -17.60
C SER A 74 3.21 -16.96 -18.07
N PHE A 75 4.44 -16.94 -18.59
CA PHE A 75 5.11 -15.74 -19.08
C PHE A 75 5.73 -16.00 -20.44
N LYS A 76 5.51 -15.09 -21.37
CA LYS A 76 6.13 -15.10 -22.69
C LYS A 76 7.48 -14.37 -22.64
N SER A 77 8.30 -14.57 -23.66
CA SER A 77 9.67 -14.01 -23.70
C SER A 77 9.74 -12.49 -23.55
N ASP A 78 8.73 -11.77 -24.03
CA ASP A 78 8.65 -10.30 -23.89
C ASP A 78 8.36 -9.86 -22.44
N GLN A 79 7.96 -10.78 -21.57
CA GLN A 79 7.66 -10.53 -20.16
C GLN A 79 8.82 -10.91 -19.22
N PHE A 80 9.89 -11.49 -19.75
CA PHE A 80 10.98 -12.03 -18.90
C PHE A 80 11.79 -10.97 -18.15
N ASP A 81 11.76 -9.71 -18.60
CA ASP A 81 12.43 -8.61 -17.92
C ASP A 81 11.66 -8.09 -16.69
N ASN A 82 10.40 -8.47 -16.56
CA ASN A 82 9.49 -8.02 -15.51
C ASN A 82 8.79 -9.20 -14.80
N LEU A 83 9.54 -10.24 -14.45
CA LEU A 83 8.99 -11.36 -13.71
C LEU A 83 8.68 -10.95 -12.26
N PRO A 84 7.57 -11.46 -11.70
CA PRO A 84 7.25 -11.21 -10.29
C PRO A 84 8.32 -11.80 -9.36
N GLU A 85 8.60 -11.10 -8.27
CA GLU A 85 9.60 -11.50 -7.28
C GLU A 85 8.95 -11.82 -5.93
N VAL A 86 9.63 -12.63 -5.14
CA VAL A 86 9.21 -12.91 -3.75
C VAL A 86 9.18 -11.61 -2.96
N GLY A 87 8.10 -11.40 -2.21
CA GLY A 87 7.86 -10.17 -1.44
C GLY A 87 7.02 -9.14 -2.17
N GLU A 88 6.79 -9.29 -3.47
CA GLU A 88 5.88 -8.38 -4.18
C GLU A 88 4.42 -8.59 -3.74
N ILE A 89 3.69 -7.48 -3.76
CA ILE A 89 2.27 -7.42 -3.44
C ILE A 89 1.52 -6.99 -4.70
N PHE A 90 0.45 -7.72 -5.03
CA PHE A 90 -0.40 -7.36 -6.16
C PHE A 90 -1.87 -7.71 -5.88
N PHE A 91 -2.75 -7.14 -6.69
CA PHE A 91 -4.18 -7.41 -6.60
C PHE A 91 -4.54 -8.64 -7.43
N ASP A 92 -5.14 -9.65 -6.80
CA ASP A 92 -5.67 -10.83 -7.47
C ASP A 92 -7.11 -10.56 -7.92
N ASN A 93 -7.30 -10.37 -9.21
CA ASN A 93 -8.62 -10.08 -9.79
C ASN A 93 -9.62 -11.22 -9.63
N ALA A 94 -9.14 -12.46 -9.60
CA ALA A 94 -10.02 -13.63 -9.44
C ALA A 94 -10.61 -13.73 -8.04
N LEU A 95 -9.81 -13.43 -7.02
CA LEU A 95 -10.21 -13.44 -5.62
C LEU A 95 -10.74 -12.09 -5.14
N GLY A 96 -10.37 -10.99 -5.81
CA GLY A 96 -10.75 -9.64 -5.41
C GLY A 96 -10.01 -9.14 -4.16
N ILE A 97 -8.83 -9.65 -3.88
CA ILE A 97 -8.02 -9.29 -2.71
C ILE A 97 -6.56 -9.01 -3.08
N TRP A 98 -5.88 -8.29 -2.23
CA TRP A 98 -4.44 -8.12 -2.31
C TRP A 98 -3.71 -9.34 -1.76
N VAL A 99 -2.72 -9.81 -2.52
CA VAL A 99 -1.91 -10.98 -2.17
C VAL A 99 -0.44 -10.65 -2.19
N ASN A 100 0.31 -11.40 -1.39
CA ASN A 100 1.77 -11.33 -1.30
C ASN A 100 2.37 -12.60 -1.87
N ILE A 101 3.46 -12.47 -2.63
CA ILE A 101 4.23 -13.61 -3.12
C ILE A 101 5.16 -14.07 -1.99
N ASP A 102 4.86 -15.22 -1.39
CA ASP A 102 5.66 -15.77 -0.31
C ASP A 102 6.86 -16.55 -0.82
N GLU A 103 6.68 -17.30 -1.90
CA GLU A 103 7.67 -18.27 -2.37
C GLU A 103 7.46 -18.60 -3.85
N ILE A 104 8.53 -18.85 -4.55
CA ILE A 104 8.53 -19.50 -5.86
C ILE A 104 8.88 -20.98 -5.62
N THR A 105 7.97 -21.89 -5.95
CA THR A 105 8.15 -23.31 -5.66
C THR A 105 8.61 -24.13 -6.86
N ASN A 106 8.33 -23.67 -8.07
CA ASN A 106 8.71 -24.37 -9.29
C ASN A 106 8.81 -23.44 -10.49
N VAL A 107 9.73 -23.76 -11.40
CA VAL A 107 9.89 -23.09 -12.69
C VAL A 107 10.04 -24.18 -13.75
N ARG A 108 9.24 -24.10 -14.80
CA ARG A 108 9.38 -24.99 -15.97
C ARG A 108 9.22 -24.20 -17.26
N PHE A 109 9.79 -24.74 -18.31
CA PHE A 109 9.67 -24.18 -19.65
C PHE A 109 8.93 -25.17 -20.54
N GLU A 110 8.04 -24.64 -21.35
CA GLU A 110 7.37 -25.40 -22.41
C GLU A 110 7.48 -24.58 -23.69
N ASP A 111 8.24 -25.08 -24.65
CA ASP A 111 8.67 -24.31 -25.83
C ASP A 111 9.42 -23.03 -25.42
N THR A 112 8.89 -21.85 -25.74
CA THR A 112 9.47 -20.55 -25.38
C THR A 112 8.74 -19.88 -24.22
N GLU A 113 7.78 -20.56 -23.62
CA GLU A 113 6.96 -20.05 -22.54
C GLU A 113 7.47 -20.56 -21.19
N MET A 114 7.54 -19.67 -20.20
CA MET A 114 7.95 -19.97 -18.84
C MET A 114 6.72 -20.11 -17.94
N PHE A 115 6.68 -21.17 -17.16
CA PHE A 115 5.63 -21.41 -16.16
C PHE A 115 6.26 -21.38 -14.77
N ILE A 116 5.77 -20.46 -13.93
CA ILE A 116 6.25 -20.30 -12.57
C ILE A 116 5.12 -20.61 -11.61
N THR A 117 5.39 -21.48 -10.64
CA THR A 117 4.44 -21.75 -9.55
C THR A 117 4.81 -20.89 -8.35
N PHE A 118 3.87 -20.05 -7.95
CA PHE A 118 3.99 -19.17 -6.80
C PHE A 118 3.14 -19.66 -5.64
N LYS A 119 3.62 -19.45 -4.44
CA LYS A 119 2.81 -19.53 -3.23
C LYS A 119 2.37 -18.13 -2.84
N PHE A 120 1.07 -17.90 -2.82
CA PHE A 120 0.45 -16.63 -2.45
C PHE A 120 -0.21 -16.73 -1.07
N SER A 121 -0.14 -15.64 -0.32
CA SER A 121 -0.95 -15.44 0.87
C SER A 121 -1.68 -14.10 0.81
N PRO A 122 -2.86 -13.98 1.45
CA PRO A 122 -3.53 -12.69 1.56
C PRO A 122 -2.65 -11.69 2.30
N VAL A 123 -2.65 -10.43 1.83
CA VAL A 123 -2.03 -9.34 2.60
C VAL A 123 -2.88 -9.15 3.86
N PRO A 124 -2.27 -9.25 5.06
CA PRO A 124 -3.03 -9.12 6.29
C PRO A 124 -3.55 -7.69 6.45
N GLU A 125 -4.81 -7.55 6.79
CA GLU A 125 -5.40 -6.27 7.17
C GLU A 125 -5.03 -5.92 8.61
N TRP A 126 -4.96 -4.62 8.88
CA TRP A 126 -4.79 -4.13 10.24
C TRP A 126 -6.03 -4.42 11.06
N SER A 127 -5.83 -4.75 12.33
CA SER A 127 -6.93 -4.95 13.27
C SER A 127 -7.70 -3.64 13.51
N LYS A 128 -8.93 -3.76 13.96
CA LYS A 128 -9.73 -2.62 14.36
C LYS A 128 -9.02 -1.76 15.42
N GLU A 129 -8.29 -2.39 16.33
CA GLU A 129 -7.52 -1.70 17.37
C GLU A 129 -6.38 -0.87 16.78
N GLN A 130 -5.61 -1.44 15.85
CA GLN A 130 -4.52 -0.73 15.15
C GLN A 130 -5.06 0.47 14.36
N LEU A 131 -6.19 0.31 13.66
CA LEU A 131 -6.83 1.40 12.93
C LEU A 131 -7.31 2.50 13.89
N THR A 132 -7.91 2.11 15.01
CA THR A 132 -8.38 3.04 16.04
C THR A 132 -7.22 3.83 16.63
N GLN A 133 -6.09 3.18 16.92
CA GLN A 133 -4.88 3.85 17.41
C GLN A 133 -4.35 4.87 16.40
N ALA A 134 -4.32 4.53 15.11
CA ALA A 134 -3.90 5.46 14.05
C ALA A 134 -4.83 6.67 13.96
N MET A 135 -6.14 6.45 14.05
CA MET A 135 -7.15 7.53 14.05
C MET A 135 -7.00 8.46 15.26
N ASN A 136 -6.78 7.89 16.44
CA ASN A 136 -6.58 8.67 17.67
C ASN A 136 -5.31 9.52 17.60
N LYS A 137 -4.22 8.94 17.11
CA LYS A 137 -2.96 9.67 16.88
C LYS A 137 -3.14 10.83 15.91
N HIS A 138 -3.88 10.62 14.85
CA HIS A 138 -4.19 11.65 13.85
C HIS A 138 -5.00 12.80 14.48
N ARG A 139 -6.03 12.49 15.28
CA ARG A 139 -6.81 13.51 16.02
C ARG A 139 -5.95 14.31 16.97
N LEU A 140 -5.10 13.66 17.74
CA LEU A 140 -4.19 14.32 18.68
C LEU A 140 -3.22 15.27 17.96
N ASN A 141 -2.67 14.85 16.84
CA ASN A 141 -1.78 15.69 16.03
C ASN A 141 -2.51 16.91 15.48
N ARG A 142 -3.74 16.79 15.02
CA ARG A 142 -4.57 17.90 14.57
C ARG A 142 -4.87 18.89 15.71
N MET A 143 -5.20 18.38 16.90
CA MET A 143 -5.46 19.21 18.09
C MET A 143 -4.22 20.00 18.51
N LYS A 144 -3.02 19.41 18.45
CA LYS A 144 -1.75 20.08 18.74
C LYS A 144 -1.46 21.21 17.77
N LEU A 145 -1.75 21.03 16.48
CA LEU A 145 -1.59 22.06 15.44
C LEU A 145 -2.53 23.25 15.70
N VAL A 146 -3.80 22.98 15.97
CA VAL A 146 -4.79 24.03 16.30
C VAL A 146 -4.38 24.81 17.54
N ARG A 147 -3.87 24.17 18.60
CA ARG A 147 -3.37 24.86 19.80
C ARG A 147 -2.17 25.74 19.53
N LYS A 148 -1.22 25.32 18.68
CA LYS A 148 -0.08 26.13 18.28
C LYS A 148 -0.52 27.40 17.56
N ASP A 149 -1.44 27.29 16.62
CA ASP A 149 -1.96 28.41 15.87
C ASP A 149 -2.69 29.41 16.78
N THR A 150 -3.47 28.93 17.73
CA THR A 150 -4.15 29.77 18.71
C THR A 150 -3.16 30.48 19.62
N ASN A 151 -2.10 29.83 20.07
CA ASN A 151 -1.07 30.42 20.91
C ASN A 151 -0.23 31.48 20.15
N GLN A 152 0.01 31.30 18.88
CA GLN A 152 0.69 32.27 18.03
C GLN A 152 -0.18 33.51 17.78
N ALA A 153 -1.49 33.35 17.66
CA ALA A 153 -2.43 34.48 17.50
C ALA A 153 -2.57 35.35 18.76
N HIS A 154 -2.30 34.80 19.94
CA HIS A 154 -2.38 35.54 21.22
C HIS A 154 -1.10 36.30 21.59
N ASN A 155 0.00 36.09 20.87
CA ASN A 155 1.28 36.77 21.10
C ASN A 155 1.47 38.06 20.28
N PHE A 156 0.44 38.53 19.66
CA PHE A 156 0.35 39.81 19.03
C PHE A 156 -0.61 40.71 19.83
#